data_f03ee0e87f7adef88eca10712dcaaa1a
#
_entry.id   f03ee0e87f7adef88eca10712dcaaa1a
#
_cell.length_a   1.000
_cell.length_b   1.000
_cell.length_c   1.000
_cell.angle_alpha   90.00
_cell.angle_beta   90.00
_cell.angle_gamma   90.00
#
_symmetry.space_group_name_H-M   'P 1'
#
loop_
_entity.id
_entity.type
_entity.pdbx_description
1 polymer ?
#
loop_
_entity_poly.entity_id
_entity_poly.type
_entity_poly.pdbx_seq_one_letter_code
_entity_poly.pdbx_strand_id
1 'polypeptide(L)'
;MFSQEDFLKEDVKVGLVLSGGGAKGMAHIGALKVIEESGVRIDYIGGTSTGAIIGGLYATGYSAIQIDSIFRAVNFSQLIQDEIPRSAKTFFEKNDSERYAMNLPFQKFKISLPTSISKGQNMYNLFSKLTSHVNDVDNFNDLPIPFFCIATNIESGKETILNKGYLP
;
A
#
# COMPACT_ATOMS: atom_id res chain seq x y z
N MET A 1 25.16 41.20 -5.23
CA MET A 1 23.89 41.44 -4.53
C MET A 1 22.84 40.72 -5.36
N PHE A 2 22.55 39.44 -5.05
CA PHE A 2 21.52 38.71 -5.75
C PHE A 2 20.17 39.22 -5.28
N SER A 3 19.33 39.65 -6.21
CA SER A 3 18.02 40.20 -5.90
C SER A 3 17.07 39.09 -5.45
N GLN A 4 16.23 39.38 -4.47
CA GLN A 4 15.16 38.49 -4.00
C GLN A 4 14.16 38.09 -5.11
N GLU A 5 14.17 38.78 -6.24
CA GLU A 5 13.29 38.52 -7.38
C GLU A 5 13.70 37.28 -8.22
N ASP A 6 14.97 36.84 -8.15
CA ASP A 6 15.45 35.68 -8.88
C ASP A 6 14.98 34.34 -8.26
N PHE A 7 14.64 34.34 -6.96
CA PHE A 7 14.10 33.16 -6.26
C PHE A 7 12.60 32.87 -6.54
N LEU A 8 11.89 33.83 -7.15
CA LEU A 8 10.46 33.69 -7.44
C LEU A 8 10.15 33.09 -8.82
N LYS A 9 11.16 32.71 -9.61
CA LYS A 9 11.01 32.19 -10.97
C LYS A 9 11.26 30.69 -11.12
N GLU A 10 11.79 30.01 -10.13
CA GLU A 10 11.91 28.57 -10.18
C GLU A 10 10.61 27.94 -9.65
N ASP A 11 9.96 27.13 -10.51
CA ASP A 11 8.83 26.28 -10.13
C ASP A 11 9.34 25.18 -9.18
N VAL A 12 9.33 25.49 -7.88
CA VAL A 12 9.83 24.60 -6.83
C VAL A 12 9.01 23.32 -6.84
N LYS A 13 9.68 22.20 -7.01
CA LYS A 13 9.05 20.87 -6.99
C LYS A 13 9.00 20.33 -5.55
N VAL A 14 7.84 19.80 -5.17
CA VAL A 14 7.61 19.24 -3.83
C VAL A 14 7.52 17.73 -3.93
N GLY A 15 8.46 17.03 -3.29
CA GLY A 15 8.44 15.58 -3.12
C GLY A 15 7.90 15.20 -1.75
N LEU A 16 6.92 14.31 -1.70
CA LEU A 16 6.38 13.76 -0.46
C LEU A 16 6.91 12.35 -0.24
N VAL A 17 7.52 12.10 0.92
CA VAL A 17 8.01 10.77 1.30
C VAL A 17 7.22 10.24 2.49
N LEU A 18 6.58 9.08 2.29
CA LEU A 18 5.72 8.43 3.28
C LEU A 18 6.40 7.16 3.80
N SER A 19 6.75 7.15 5.07
CA SER A 19 7.41 6.03 5.73
C SER A 19 6.46 4.85 5.98
N GLY A 20 7.03 3.67 6.21
CA GLY A 20 6.32 2.55 6.79
C GLY A 20 5.97 2.79 8.26
N GLY A 21 5.13 1.94 8.83
CA GLY A 21 4.78 2.02 10.25
C GLY A 21 3.56 1.21 10.65
N GLY A 22 3.05 0.34 9.78
CA GLY A 22 1.83 -0.43 10.04
C GLY A 22 0.66 0.49 10.39
N ALA A 23 -0.04 0.23 11.50
CA ALA A 23 -1.17 1.06 11.94
C ALA A 23 -0.80 2.53 12.20
N LYS A 24 0.44 2.81 12.63
CA LYS A 24 0.90 4.20 12.82
C LYS A 24 1.00 4.99 11.51
N GLY A 25 1.22 4.30 10.39
CA GLY A 25 1.26 4.92 9.07
C GLY A 25 -0.07 5.55 8.64
N MET A 26 -1.19 5.20 9.27
CA MET A 26 -2.48 5.87 9.03
C MET A 26 -2.44 7.37 9.38
N ALA A 27 -1.48 7.82 10.20
CA ALA A 27 -1.26 9.24 10.46
C ALA A 27 -0.93 10.04 9.18
N HIS A 28 -0.39 9.38 8.15
CA HIS A 28 -0.14 10.01 6.85
C HIS A 28 -1.42 10.56 6.22
N ILE A 29 -2.57 9.92 6.43
CA ILE A 29 -3.86 10.40 5.92
C ILE A 29 -4.20 11.76 6.54
N GLY A 30 -3.95 11.92 7.83
CA GLY A 30 -4.14 13.20 8.52
C GLY A 30 -3.20 14.30 7.98
N ALA A 31 -1.94 13.94 7.73
CA ALA A 31 -0.97 14.86 7.14
C ALA A 31 -1.38 15.28 5.71
N LEU A 32 -1.84 14.33 4.89
CA LEU A 32 -2.33 14.61 3.53
C LEU A 32 -3.51 15.58 3.54
N LYS A 33 -4.47 15.44 4.49
CA LYS A 33 -5.60 16.39 4.63
C LYS A 33 -5.10 17.83 4.86
N VAL A 34 -4.12 18.00 5.75
CA VAL A 34 -3.54 19.32 6.04
C VAL A 34 -2.79 19.86 4.82
N ILE A 35 -2.06 19.02 4.09
CA ILE A 35 -1.36 19.42 2.87
C ILE A 35 -2.35 19.87 1.80
N GLU A 36 -3.45 19.12 1.59
CA GLU A 36 -4.52 19.53 0.66
C GLU A 36 -5.16 20.86 1.08
N GLU A 37 -5.49 21.02 2.35
CA GLU A 37 -6.07 22.27 2.90
C GLU A 37 -5.13 23.46 2.76
N SER A 38 -3.82 23.23 2.85
CA SER A 38 -2.81 24.31 2.68
C SER A 38 -2.57 24.69 1.23
N GLY A 39 -3.11 23.94 0.26
CA GLY A 39 -2.95 24.19 -1.17
C GLY A 39 -1.52 23.89 -1.70
N VAL A 40 -0.72 23.14 -0.95
CA VAL A 40 0.62 22.74 -1.40
C VAL A 40 0.49 21.69 -2.50
N ARG A 41 1.07 21.98 -3.68
CA ARG A 41 1.15 21.02 -4.78
C ARG A 41 2.22 19.98 -4.47
N ILE A 42 1.86 18.72 -4.60
CA ILE A 42 2.80 17.59 -4.54
C ILE A 42 3.14 17.17 -5.97
N ASP A 43 4.43 17.16 -6.31
CA ASP A 43 4.92 16.82 -7.65
C ASP A 43 5.45 15.39 -7.75
N TYR A 44 5.84 14.77 -6.62
CA TYR A 44 6.37 13.41 -6.55
C TYR A 44 6.00 12.75 -5.24
N ILE A 45 5.73 11.45 -5.26
CA ILE A 45 5.46 10.67 -4.06
C ILE A 45 6.38 9.45 -4.02
N GLY A 46 7.04 9.26 -2.89
CA GLY A 46 7.77 8.04 -2.56
C GLY A 46 7.21 7.39 -1.31
N GLY A 47 7.11 6.05 -1.29
CA GLY A 47 6.54 5.37 -0.14
C GLY A 47 7.13 4.01 0.16
N THR A 48 6.95 3.53 1.41
CA THR A 48 7.25 2.15 1.79
C THR A 48 6.18 1.62 2.73
N SER A 49 5.85 0.32 2.64
CA SER A 49 4.81 -0.33 3.47
C SER A 49 3.50 0.46 3.45
N THR A 50 2.91 0.80 4.60
CA THR A 50 1.69 1.61 4.71
C THR A 50 1.79 2.95 3.97
N GLY A 51 2.99 3.57 3.97
CA GLY A 51 3.24 4.80 3.20
C GLY A 51 3.19 4.58 1.69
N ALA A 52 3.60 3.40 1.19
CA ALA A 52 3.45 3.05 -0.22
C ALA A 52 1.97 2.87 -0.61
N ILE A 53 1.18 2.25 0.27
CA ILE A 53 -0.26 2.05 0.05
C ILE A 53 -1.00 3.38 -0.01
N ILE A 54 -0.81 4.24 0.98
CA ILE A 54 -1.46 5.55 1.07
C ILE A 54 -0.97 6.46 -0.06
N GLY A 55 0.36 6.50 -0.29
CA GLY A 55 0.98 7.29 -1.34
C GLY A 55 0.57 6.85 -2.74
N GLY A 56 0.49 5.53 -2.98
CA GLY A 56 0.02 4.96 -4.23
C GLY A 56 -1.44 5.34 -4.53
N LEU A 57 -2.35 5.18 -3.56
CA LEU A 57 -3.73 5.63 -3.73
C LEU A 57 -3.81 7.15 -4.00
N TYR A 58 -3.06 7.94 -3.27
CA TYR A 58 -3.03 9.39 -3.48
C TYR A 58 -2.47 9.75 -4.86
N ALA A 59 -1.42 9.06 -5.30
CA ALA A 59 -0.80 9.25 -6.61
C ALA A 59 -1.76 8.90 -7.78
N THR A 60 -2.70 7.97 -7.56
CA THR A 60 -3.74 7.63 -8.55
C THR A 60 -4.93 8.60 -8.59
N GLY A 61 -4.93 9.65 -7.74
CA GLY A 61 -5.94 10.70 -7.75
C GLY A 61 -6.98 10.63 -6.63
N TYR A 62 -6.85 9.72 -5.67
CA TYR A 62 -7.71 9.75 -4.48
C TYR A 62 -7.37 10.94 -3.60
N SER A 63 -8.38 11.66 -3.10
CA SER A 63 -8.18 12.66 -2.05
C SER A 63 -7.93 12.02 -0.68
N ALA A 64 -7.32 12.77 0.23
CA ALA A 64 -7.07 12.31 1.60
C ALA A 64 -8.38 11.90 2.32
N ILE A 65 -9.50 12.57 2.04
CA ILE A 65 -10.81 12.24 2.59
C ILE A 65 -11.32 10.89 2.05
N GLN A 66 -11.14 10.63 0.75
CA GLN A 66 -11.52 9.36 0.14
C GLN A 66 -10.68 8.20 0.70
N ILE A 67 -9.38 8.41 0.85
CA ILE A 67 -8.47 7.43 1.46
C ILE A 67 -8.89 7.16 2.91
N ASP A 68 -9.18 8.18 3.72
CA ASP A 68 -9.70 8.01 5.10
C ASP A 68 -10.98 7.15 5.11
N SER A 69 -11.91 7.42 4.20
CA SER A 69 -13.16 6.66 4.09
C SER A 69 -12.91 5.18 3.76
N ILE A 70 -12.00 4.90 2.83
CA ILE A 70 -11.59 3.53 2.46
C ILE A 70 -11.00 2.83 3.68
N PHE A 71 -10.05 3.47 4.38
CA PHE A 71 -9.36 2.88 5.52
C PHE A 71 -10.28 2.63 6.72
N ARG A 72 -11.33 3.45 6.92
CA ARG A 72 -12.36 3.22 7.94
C ARG A 72 -13.32 2.09 7.60
N ALA A 73 -13.62 1.91 6.30
CA ALA A 73 -14.55 0.87 5.84
C ALA A 73 -13.92 -0.53 5.84
N VAL A 74 -12.59 -0.63 5.84
CA VAL A 74 -11.84 -1.87 5.64
C VAL A 74 -11.29 -2.40 6.96
N ASN A 75 -11.52 -3.69 7.24
CA ASN A 75 -10.85 -4.37 8.35
C ASN A 75 -9.47 -4.89 7.91
N PHE A 76 -8.44 -4.06 8.11
CA PHE A 76 -7.07 -4.39 7.70
C PHE A 76 -6.51 -5.65 8.39
N SER A 77 -6.92 -5.97 9.61
CA SER A 77 -6.48 -7.21 10.27
C SER A 77 -6.95 -8.44 9.50
N GLN A 78 -8.20 -8.46 9.07
CA GLN A 78 -8.73 -9.56 8.25
C GLN A 78 -8.09 -9.63 6.86
N LEU A 79 -7.80 -8.46 6.25
CA LEU A 79 -7.12 -8.42 4.96
C LEU A 79 -5.68 -8.96 5.05
N ILE A 80 -4.92 -8.57 6.07
CA ILE A 80 -3.53 -9.01 6.24
C ILE A 80 -3.46 -10.51 6.56
N GLN A 81 -4.45 -11.05 7.29
CA GLN A 81 -4.49 -12.46 7.64
C GLN A 81 -5.04 -13.35 6.52
N ASP A 82 -5.50 -12.78 5.41
CA ASP A 82 -6.20 -13.48 4.33
C ASP A 82 -7.35 -14.38 4.85
N GLU A 83 -8.02 -13.92 5.91
CA GLU A 83 -9.11 -14.69 6.50
C GLU A 83 -10.28 -14.83 5.54
N ILE A 84 -10.64 -16.07 5.27
CA ILE A 84 -11.86 -16.39 4.56
C ILE A 84 -13.02 -16.25 5.55
N PRO A 85 -14.07 -15.45 5.23
CA PRO A 85 -15.25 -15.33 6.09
C PRO A 85 -15.80 -16.72 6.48
N ARG A 86 -16.18 -16.89 7.73
CA ARG A 86 -16.68 -18.16 8.25
C ARG A 86 -17.83 -18.74 7.40
N SER A 87 -18.65 -17.87 6.81
CA SER A 87 -19.74 -18.27 5.90
C SER A 87 -19.26 -18.94 4.61
N ALA A 88 -18.06 -18.60 4.13
CA ALA A 88 -17.48 -19.12 2.90
C ALA A 88 -16.59 -20.37 3.14
N LYS A 89 -16.26 -20.67 4.41
CA LYS A 89 -15.49 -21.89 4.74
C LYS A 89 -16.37 -23.13 4.64
N THR A 90 -15.77 -24.22 4.15
CA THR A 90 -16.41 -25.55 4.19
C THR A 90 -16.58 -26.04 5.62
N PHE A 91 -17.41 -27.08 5.82
CA PHE A 91 -17.61 -27.67 7.15
C PHE A 91 -16.29 -28.16 7.78
N PHE A 92 -15.43 -28.79 6.99
CA PHE A 92 -14.15 -29.30 7.45
C PHE A 92 -13.18 -28.17 7.81
N GLU A 93 -13.08 -27.13 7.00
CA GLU A 93 -12.25 -25.96 7.28
C GLU A 93 -12.69 -25.20 8.54
N LYS A 94 -14.00 -25.11 8.78
CA LYS A 94 -14.54 -24.55 10.04
C LYS A 94 -14.10 -25.36 11.25
N ASN A 95 -14.27 -26.69 11.19
CA ASN A 95 -13.93 -27.57 12.29
C ASN A 95 -12.42 -27.54 12.58
N ASP A 96 -11.57 -27.56 11.55
CA ASP A 96 -10.12 -27.53 11.71
C ASP A 96 -9.63 -26.20 12.24
N SER A 97 -10.16 -25.06 11.73
CA SER A 97 -9.75 -23.72 12.19
C SER A 97 -10.21 -23.42 13.63
N GLU A 98 -11.24 -24.08 14.13
CA GLU A 98 -11.74 -23.94 15.50
C GLU A 98 -11.04 -24.90 16.49
N ARG A 99 -10.46 -25.98 16.01
CA ARG A 99 -9.81 -27.01 16.82
C ARG A 99 -8.30 -26.85 16.98
N TYR A 100 -7.66 -26.32 15.96
CA TYR A 100 -6.19 -26.27 15.89
C TYR A 100 -5.71 -24.82 15.78
N ALA A 101 -4.85 -24.42 16.70
CA ALA A 101 -4.25 -23.08 16.70
C ALA A 101 -3.26 -22.90 15.54
N MET A 102 -2.74 -24.01 14.97
CA MET A 102 -1.77 -23.97 13.87
C MET A 102 -1.89 -25.22 13.03
N ASN A 103 -2.01 -25.07 11.72
CA ASN A 103 -1.94 -26.15 10.74
C ASN A 103 -0.57 -26.13 10.06
N LEU A 104 0.19 -27.21 10.22
CA LEU A 104 1.49 -27.37 9.55
C LEU A 104 1.32 -28.15 8.24
N PRO A 105 1.76 -27.60 7.10
CA PRO A 105 1.69 -28.31 5.84
C PRO A 105 2.58 -29.55 5.86
N PHE A 106 2.01 -30.71 5.47
CA PHE A 106 2.72 -31.97 5.35
C PHE A 106 2.89 -32.31 3.87
N GLN A 107 4.09 -32.19 3.35
CA GLN A 107 4.41 -32.49 1.96
C GLN A 107 5.64 -33.39 1.86
N LYS A 108 5.58 -34.37 0.97
CA LYS A 108 6.69 -35.31 0.71
C LYS A 108 7.27 -35.94 2.00
N PHE A 109 6.40 -36.37 2.91
CA PHE A 109 6.76 -36.96 4.21
C PHE A 109 7.58 -36.02 5.14
N LYS A 110 7.49 -34.70 4.92
CA LYS A 110 8.13 -33.71 5.80
C LYS A 110 7.10 -32.69 6.27
N ILE A 111 7.20 -32.34 7.55
CA ILE A 111 6.47 -31.21 8.11
C ILE A 111 7.28 -29.95 7.77
N SER A 112 6.67 -28.98 7.13
CA SER A 112 7.28 -27.69 6.83
C SER A 112 6.57 -26.60 7.61
N LEU A 113 7.30 -25.56 7.97
CA LEU A 113 6.69 -24.34 8.46
C LEU A 113 6.05 -23.60 7.27
N PRO A 114 4.90 -22.95 7.46
CA PRO A 114 4.30 -22.13 6.42
C PRO A 114 5.27 -21.01 6.03
N THR A 115 5.46 -20.81 4.74
CA THR A 115 6.39 -19.79 4.20
C THR A 115 5.92 -18.36 4.43
N SER A 116 4.62 -18.18 4.70
CA SER A 116 4.01 -16.89 5.04
C SER A 116 2.75 -17.10 5.87
N ILE A 117 2.41 -16.12 6.70
CA ILE A 117 1.16 -16.08 7.46
C ILE A 117 -0.01 -15.73 6.54
N SER A 118 0.25 -14.96 5.49
CA SER A 118 -0.72 -14.50 4.50
C SER A 118 -0.11 -14.60 3.10
N LYS A 119 -0.95 -14.88 2.10
CA LYS A 119 -0.56 -14.83 0.68
C LYS A 119 -0.83 -13.45 0.05
N GLY A 120 -1.47 -12.54 0.79
CA GLY A 120 -1.80 -11.21 0.34
C GLY A 120 -2.95 -11.12 -0.67
N GLN A 121 -3.70 -12.21 -0.89
CA GLN A 121 -4.74 -12.26 -1.92
C GLN A 121 -5.86 -11.23 -1.69
N ASN A 122 -6.29 -11.07 -0.44
CA ASN A 122 -7.34 -10.11 -0.10
C ASN A 122 -6.87 -8.66 -0.29
N MET A 123 -5.61 -8.38 0.06
CA MET A 123 -4.98 -7.07 -0.20
C MET A 123 -4.88 -6.79 -1.70
N TYR A 124 -4.38 -7.76 -2.47
CA TYR A 124 -4.29 -7.67 -3.93
C TYR A 124 -5.66 -7.39 -4.57
N ASN A 125 -6.70 -8.13 -4.19
CA ASN A 125 -8.05 -7.94 -4.72
C ASN A 125 -8.61 -6.55 -4.39
N LEU A 126 -8.38 -6.06 -3.17
CA LEU A 126 -8.80 -4.71 -2.77
C LEU A 126 -8.10 -3.65 -3.60
N PHE A 127 -6.77 -3.71 -3.70
CA PHE A 127 -6.00 -2.70 -4.43
C PHE A 127 -6.27 -2.75 -5.93
N SER A 128 -6.37 -3.93 -6.53
CA SER A 128 -6.78 -4.08 -7.94
C SER A 128 -8.11 -3.39 -8.23
N LYS A 129 -9.07 -3.50 -7.31
CA LYS A 129 -10.35 -2.80 -7.43
C LYS A 129 -10.19 -1.28 -7.30
N LEU A 130 -9.43 -0.82 -6.31
CA LEU A 130 -9.24 0.61 -6.05
C LEU A 130 -8.45 1.31 -7.15
N THR A 131 -7.48 0.63 -7.76
CA THR A 131 -6.61 1.21 -8.79
C THR A 131 -7.03 0.85 -10.22
N SER A 132 -8.21 0.25 -10.40
CA SER A 132 -8.72 -0.18 -11.71
C SER A 132 -8.80 0.93 -12.75
N HIS A 133 -8.97 2.18 -12.33
CA HIS A 133 -9.03 3.36 -13.20
C HIS A 133 -7.68 3.79 -13.80
N VAL A 134 -6.56 3.26 -13.30
CA VAL A 134 -5.20 3.46 -13.82
C VAL A 134 -4.56 2.15 -14.27
N ASN A 135 -5.36 1.15 -14.59
CA ASN A 135 -4.91 -0.20 -14.89
C ASN A 135 -4.06 -0.32 -16.17
N ASP A 136 -4.15 0.65 -17.05
CA ASP A 136 -3.38 0.79 -18.29
C ASP A 136 -2.09 1.60 -18.12
N VAL A 137 -1.81 2.13 -16.93
CA VAL A 137 -0.59 2.87 -16.63
C VAL A 137 0.49 1.90 -16.15
N ASP A 138 1.48 1.61 -17.00
CA ASP A 138 2.62 0.74 -16.67
C ASP A 138 3.78 1.50 -15.99
N ASN A 139 4.03 2.74 -16.40
CA ASN A 139 5.08 3.58 -15.81
C ASN A 139 4.46 4.52 -14.77
N PHE A 140 4.83 4.37 -13.51
CA PHE A 140 4.24 5.15 -12.41
C PHE A 140 4.61 6.65 -12.45
N ASN A 141 5.53 7.06 -13.33
CA ASN A 141 5.73 8.48 -13.61
C ASN A 141 4.56 9.10 -14.40
N ASP A 142 3.74 8.27 -15.04
CA ASP A 142 2.60 8.70 -15.86
C ASP A 142 1.28 8.73 -15.06
N LEU A 143 1.33 8.40 -13.77
CA LEU A 143 0.21 8.59 -12.84
C LEU A 143 -0.08 10.09 -12.66
N PRO A 144 -1.29 10.47 -12.19
CA PRO A 144 -1.63 11.86 -11.88
C PRO A 144 -0.58 12.58 -11.03
N ILE A 145 0.05 11.87 -10.10
CA ILE A 145 1.27 12.30 -9.41
C ILE A 145 2.31 11.19 -9.58
N PRO A 146 3.50 11.48 -10.13
CA PRO A 146 4.59 10.53 -10.24
C PRO A 146 4.88 9.81 -8.93
N PHE A 147 5.00 8.47 -8.99
CA PHE A 147 5.07 7.63 -7.80
C PHE A 147 6.18 6.57 -7.91
N PHE A 148 6.79 6.24 -6.79
CA PHE A 148 7.58 5.02 -6.61
C PHE A 148 7.39 4.47 -5.21
N CYS A 149 7.62 3.17 -5.04
CA CYS A 149 7.72 2.59 -3.72
C CYS A 149 8.98 1.74 -3.56
N ILE A 150 9.35 1.52 -2.31
CA ILE A 150 10.52 0.72 -1.95
C ILE A 150 10.05 -0.56 -1.27
N ALA A 151 10.49 -1.68 -1.81
CA ALA A 151 10.30 -3.01 -1.25
C ALA A 151 11.65 -3.65 -0.89
N THR A 152 11.62 -4.69 -0.07
CA THR A 152 12.81 -5.48 0.25
C THR A 152 12.74 -6.81 -0.50
N ASN A 153 13.78 -7.12 -1.25
CA ASN A 153 13.95 -8.44 -1.86
C ASN A 153 14.27 -9.45 -0.75
N ILE A 154 13.41 -10.44 -0.56
CA ILE A 154 13.50 -11.41 0.55
C ILE A 154 14.69 -12.37 0.43
N GLU A 155 15.19 -12.61 -0.79
CA GLU A 155 16.33 -13.49 -1.03
C GLU A 155 17.66 -12.78 -0.73
N SER A 156 17.78 -11.52 -1.17
CA SER A 156 19.03 -10.75 -1.06
C SER A 156 19.08 -9.81 0.14
N GLY A 157 17.93 -9.49 0.75
CA GLY A 157 17.80 -8.46 1.79
C GLY A 157 18.00 -7.03 1.26
N LYS A 158 18.14 -6.85 -0.05
CA LYS A 158 18.39 -5.54 -0.67
C LYS A 158 17.10 -4.81 -0.96
N GLU A 159 17.18 -3.49 -0.98
CA GLU A 159 16.12 -2.62 -1.45
C GLU A 159 15.83 -2.83 -2.95
N THR A 160 14.59 -2.69 -3.32
CA THR A 160 14.12 -2.69 -4.70
C THR A 160 13.16 -1.54 -4.89
N ILE A 161 13.47 -0.67 -5.86
CA ILE A 161 12.59 0.43 -6.24
C ILE A 161 11.59 -0.09 -7.27
N LEU A 162 10.31 0.07 -6.96
CA LEU A 162 9.19 -0.26 -7.83
C LEU A 162 8.58 1.04 -8.35
N ASN A 163 8.73 1.31 -9.64
CA ASN A 163 8.26 2.52 -10.32
C ASN A 163 7.54 2.22 -11.62
N LYS A 164 7.27 0.95 -11.90
CA LYS A 164 6.57 0.48 -13.10
C LYS A 164 5.96 -0.91 -12.89
N GLY A 165 5.06 -1.30 -13.77
CA GLY A 165 4.36 -2.57 -13.77
C GLY A 165 2.92 -2.41 -13.30
N TYR A 166 2.30 -3.49 -12.87
CA TYR A 166 0.94 -3.45 -12.35
C TYR A 166 0.94 -2.89 -10.92
N LEU A 167 0.25 -1.77 -10.70
CA LEU A 167 0.35 -1.00 -9.45
C LEU A 167 -0.10 -1.77 -8.18
N PRO A 168 -1.15 -2.62 -8.17
CA PRO A 168 -1.52 -3.48 -7.03
C PRO A 168 -0.47 -4.56 -6.68
#